data_6d0840e51024805a680d87677292f831
#
_entry.id   6d0840e51024805a680d87677292f831
#
_cell.length_a   1.000
_cell.length_b   1.000
_cell.length_c   1.000
_cell.angle_alpha   90.00
_cell.angle_beta   90.00
_cell.angle_gamma   90.00
#
_symmetry.space_group_name_H-M   'P 1'
#
loop_
_entity.id
_entity.type
_entity.pdbx_description
1 polymer ?
#
loop_
_entity_poly.entity_id
_entity_poly.type
_entity_poly.pdbx_seq_one_letter_code
_entity_poly.pdbx_strand_id
1 'polypeptide(L)'
;IIITGAQNVWVEKVDGTLVKADPVADSDQELLDFLSFVASRSEVNARSFSSANPRLHMRLDGGPRLAAAAWVTAHPSVVIRRHRLRRVTLDELVDRDMITLTQATFLRAAIKARKSVVVAGPQGAGKTTMVRALCAEINPWEAIGTFETEFELHLHELTDVHPIVHAWEARPGSGEVGPDGKQAGEFTLDEALYDSFRFNLSRQIVGEVRGREVWAMIKAMESGAGSISTTHAGNGEGAIRKLVTCAMEAGPHVTKELATSKLAETVDLVVQVHLETVPLGDGKWRRSRWVSEIVHVAPGEAAKGYAVTHVFRPNLAGGPAVPGTLPDELRELEQHGFDINAYLADNGREAV
;
A
#
# COMPACT_ATOMS: atom_id res chain seq x y z
N ILE A 1 0.94 -17.60 -5.66
CA ILE A 1 0.26 -18.82 -6.12
C ILE A 1 -1.23 -18.52 -6.10
N ILE A 2 -1.93 -18.91 -7.15
CA ILE A 2 -3.39 -18.74 -7.32
C ILE A 2 -3.95 -20.12 -7.65
N ILE A 3 -4.95 -20.54 -6.87
CA ILE A 3 -5.60 -21.85 -7.01
C ILE A 3 -7.10 -21.61 -7.13
N THR A 4 -7.70 -22.15 -8.18
CA THR A 4 -9.15 -22.12 -8.40
C THR A 4 -9.63 -23.55 -8.68
N GLY A 5 -9.86 -24.30 -7.59
CA GLY A 5 -9.99 -25.77 -7.61
C GLY A 5 -8.65 -26.50 -7.64
N ALA A 6 -8.63 -27.74 -7.17
CA ALA A 6 -7.41 -28.53 -6.98
C ALA A 6 -6.55 -28.68 -8.24
N GLN A 7 -7.17 -28.67 -9.42
CA GLN A 7 -6.53 -28.91 -10.71
C GLN A 7 -6.07 -27.63 -11.45
N ASN A 8 -6.52 -26.45 -11.02
CA ASN A 8 -6.21 -25.19 -11.71
C ASN A 8 -5.34 -24.29 -10.86
N VAL A 9 -4.02 -24.42 -11.06
CA VAL A 9 -2.98 -23.78 -10.26
C VAL A 9 -2.12 -22.89 -11.13
N TRP A 10 -1.91 -21.65 -10.70
CA TRP A 10 -1.07 -20.66 -11.36
C TRP A 10 -0.04 -20.08 -10.41
N VAL A 11 1.15 -19.83 -10.91
CA VAL A 11 2.24 -19.19 -10.17
C VAL A 11 2.66 -17.92 -10.89
N GLU A 12 2.61 -16.80 -10.19
CA GLU A 12 3.22 -15.56 -10.63
C GLU A 12 4.69 -15.55 -10.18
N LYS A 13 5.61 -15.47 -11.13
CA LYS A 13 7.05 -15.39 -10.91
C LYS A 13 7.45 -13.97 -10.49
N VAL A 14 8.72 -13.81 -10.11
CA VAL A 14 9.28 -12.52 -9.67
C VAL A 14 9.28 -11.46 -10.77
N ASP A 15 9.43 -11.89 -12.01
CA ASP A 15 9.38 -11.05 -13.21
C ASP A 15 7.95 -10.71 -13.66
N GLY A 16 6.93 -11.14 -12.90
CA GLY A 16 5.51 -10.95 -13.22
C GLY A 16 4.93 -11.95 -14.20
N THR A 17 5.72 -12.94 -14.67
CA THR A 17 5.24 -13.97 -15.57
C THR A 17 4.30 -14.94 -14.84
N LEU A 18 3.11 -15.17 -15.42
CA LEU A 18 2.16 -16.18 -14.96
C LEU A 18 2.42 -17.50 -15.68
N VAL A 19 2.63 -18.56 -14.92
CA VAL A 19 2.82 -19.92 -15.43
C VAL A 19 1.83 -20.88 -14.78
N LYS A 20 1.32 -21.80 -15.56
CA LYS A 20 0.49 -22.91 -15.04
C LYS A 20 1.39 -23.88 -14.27
N ALA A 21 0.93 -24.35 -13.12
CA ALA A 21 1.62 -25.34 -12.30
C ALA A 21 0.82 -26.64 -12.25
N ASP A 22 1.46 -27.68 -11.72
CA ASP A 22 0.80 -28.96 -11.51
C ASP A 22 -0.33 -28.86 -10.49
N PRO A 23 -1.34 -29.76 -10.54
CA PRO A 23 -2.37 -29.88 -9.53
C PRO A 23 -1.81 -29.96 -8.10
N VAL A 24 -2.52 -29.36 -7.14
CA VAL A 24 -2.10 -29.36 -5.72
C VAL A 24 -2.76 -30.45 -4.89
N ALA A 25 -3.81 -31.09 -5.42
CA ALA A 25 -4.52 -32.19 -4.83
C ALA A 25 -5.28 -32.98 -5.90
N ASP A 26 -5.68 -34.21 -5.62
CA ASP A 26 -6.42 -35.07 -6.57
C ASP A 26 -7.88 -34.60 -6.72
N SER A 27 -8.42 -33.93 -5.73
CA SER A 27 -9.80 -33.42 -5.71
C SER A 27 -9.94 -32.14 -4.90
N ASP A 28 -11.03 -31.40 -5.16
CA ASP A 28 -11.41 -30.24 -4.36
C ASP A 28 -11.67 -30.60 -2.89
N GLN A 29 -12.18 -31.81 -2.61
CA GLN A 29 -12.39 -32.27 -1.25
C GLN A 29 -11.08 -32.45 -0.51
N GLU A 30 -10.08 -33.04 -1.12
CA GLU A 30 -8.74 -33.21 -0.54
C GLU A 30 -8.08 -31.85 -0.24
N LEU A 31 -8.24 -30.87 -1.16
CA LEU A 31 -7.78 -29.50 -0.95
C LEU A 31 -8.49 -28.86 0.27
N LEU A 32 -9.81 -29.06 0.42
CA LEU A 32 -10.58 -28.55 1.56
C LEU A 32 -10.15 -29.18 2.87
N ASP A 33 -9.92 -30.49 2.91
CA ASP A 33 -9.46 -31.22 4.08
C ASP A 33 -8.08 -30.71 4.53
N PHE A 34 -7.18 -30.50 3.56
CA PHE A 34 -5.87 -29.92 3.84
C PHE A 34 -5.97 -28.50 4.38
N LEU A 35 -6.80 -27.63 3.79
CA LEU A 35 -6.98 -26.25 4.27
C LEU A 35 -7.57 -26.22 5.71
N SER A 36 -8.54 -27.11 5.98
CA SER A 36 -9.15 -27.24 7.31
C SER A 36 -8.12 -27.72 8.35
N PHE A 37 -7.27 -28.67 7.95
CA PHE A 37 -6.17 -29.14 8.79
C PHE A 37 -5.16 -28.03 9.10
N VAL A 38 -4.73 -27.25 8.10
CA VAL A 38 -3.79 -26.14 8.29
C VAL A 38 -4.42 -25.05 9.16
N ALA A 39 -5.71 -24.74 8.97
CA ALA A 39 -6.44 -23.77 9.78
C ALA A 39 -6.49 -24.17 11.28
N SER A 40 -6.66 -25.45 11.56
CA SER A 40 -6.73 -25.96 12.94
C SER A 40 -5.39 -25.94 13.69
N ARG A 41 -4.26 -25.90 12.96
CA ARG A 41 -2.90 -25.90 13.51
C ARG A 41 -2.29 -24.53 13.70
N SER A 42 -2.98 -23.45 13.33
CA SER A 42 -2.46 -22.09 13.52
C SER A 42 -2.25 -21.80 15.01
N GLU A 43 -1.00 -21.58 15.41
CA GLU A 43 -0.61 -21.36 16.82
C GLU A 43 -1.19 -20.08 17.42
N VAL A 44 -1.49 -19.07 16.60
CA VAL A 44 -1.90 -17.73 17.07
C VAL A 44 -3.41 -17.63 17.30
N ASN A 45 -4.22 -18.33 16.52
CA ASN A 45 -5.68 -18.47 16.71
C ASN A 45 -6.16 -19.65 15.86
N ALA A 46 -6.51 -20.77 16.48
CA ALA A 46 -7.17 -21.86 15.79
C ALA A 46 -8.43 -21.33 15.09
N ARG A 47 -8.41 -21.33 13.76
CA ARG A 47 -9.53 -20.84 12.94
C ARG A 47 -10.30 -22.04 12.39
N SER A 48 -11.62 -22.03 12.53
CA SER A 48 -12.43 -23.03 11.85
C SER A 48 -12.61 -22.63 10.41
N PHE A 49 -12.26 -23.52 9.48
CA PHE A 49 -12.57 -23.38 8.06
C PHE A 49 -13.60 -24.45 7.68
N SER A 50 -14.83 -24.06 7.47
CA SER A 50 -15.99 -24.93 7.29
C SER A 50 -17.10 -24.22 6.51
N SER A 51 -18.17 -24.91 6.17
CA SER A 51 -19.36 -24.31 5.54
C SER A 51 -19.98 -23.18 6.38
N ALA A 52 -19.86 -23.23 7.70
CA ALA A 52 -20.30 -22.15 8.59
C ALA A 52 -19.31 -20.97 8.62
N ASN A 53 -18.03 -21.24 8.37
CA ASN A 53 -16.96 -20.22 8.30
C ASN A 53 -16.20 -20.37 6.97
N PRO A 54 -16.76 -19.91 5.85
CA PRO A 54 -16.27 -20.21 4.50
C PRO A 54 -15.01 -19.42 4.08
N ARG A 55 -14.40 -18.68 5.00
CA ARG A 55 -13.22 -17.82 4.76
C ARG A 55 -12.07 -18.23 5.68
N LEU A 56 -10.88 -18.30 5.11
CA LEU A 56 -9.65 -18.54 5.85
C LEU A 56 -8.61 -17.51 5.46
N HIS A 57 -8.19 -16.68 6.39
CA HIS A 57 -7.04 -15.79 6.22
C HIS A 57 -6.04 -16.12 7.30
N MET A 58 -4.83 -16.49 6.92
CA MET A 58 -3.80 -16.88 7.88
C MET A 58 -2.39 -16.63 7.32
N ARG A 59 -1.43 -16.56 8.22
CA ARG A 59 -0.01 -16.59 7.89
C ARG A 59 0.47 -18.05 8.00
N LEU A 60 1.17 -18.50 6.98
CA LEU A 60 1.83 -19.80 6.96
C LEU A 60 3.23 -19.68 7.59
N ASP A 61 3.77 -20.83 8.03
CA ASP A 61 5.13 -20.90 8.52
C ASP A 61 6.13 -20.33 7.49
N GLY A 62 7.06 -19.51 7.99
CA GLY A 62 8.00 -18.78 7.12
C GLY A 62 7.42 -17.52 6.46
N GLY A 63 6.24 -17.06 6.90
CA GLY A 63 5.71 -15.73 6.60
C GLY A 63 4.75 -15.58 5.42
N PRO A 64 4.56 -16.57 4.49
CA PRO A 64 3.58 -16.43 3.42
C PRO A 64 2.17 -16.24 3.97
N ARG A 65 1.36 -15.44 3.26
CA ARG A 65 -0.07 -15.25 3.59
C ARG A 65 -0.92 -16.14 2.73
N LEU A 66 -1.89 -16.79 3.34
CA LEU A 66 -2.92 -17.59 2.70
C LEU A 66 -4.26 -16.91 2.91
N ALA A 67 -4.97 -16.68 1.80
CA ALA A 67 -6.38 -16.34 1.78
C ALA A 67 -7.14 -17.44 1.03
N ALA A 68 -8.16 -18.01 1.65
CA ALA A 68 -8.99 -19.02 1.02
C ALA A 68 -10.48 -18.73 1.23
N ALA A 69 -11.29 -19.14 0.26
CA ALA A 69 -12.74 -19.17 0.32
C ALA A 69 -13.25 -20.48 -0.28
N ALA A 70 -14.26 -21.08 0.36
CA ALA A 70 -14.91 -22.29 -0.13
C ALA A 70 -16.38 -22.31 0.28
N TRP A 71 -17.18 -23.21 -0.28
CA TRP A 71 -18.64 -23.38 -0.10
C TRP A 71 -19.50 -22.19 -0.55
N VAL A 72 -18.87 -21.03 -0.81
CA VAL A 72 -19.47 -19.81 -1.37
C VAL A 72 -18.85 -19.44 -2.72
N THR A 73 -17.95 -20.26 -3.19
CA THR A 73 -17.27 -20.18 -4.49
C THR A 73 -17.53 -21.48 -5.27
N ALA A 74 -17.50 -21.43 -6.59
CA ALA A 74 -17.75 -22.62 -7.42
C ALA A 74 -16.76 -23.76 -7.15
N HIS A 75 -15.50 -23.41 -6.88
CA HIS A 75 -14.43 -24.29 -6.43
C HIS A 75 -13.69 -23.66 -5.28
N PRO A 76 -12.98 -24.41 -4.41
CA PRO A 76 -12.09 -23.81 -3.42
C PRO A 76 -11.14 -22.82 -4.09
N SER A 77 -11.16 -21.59 -3.64
CA SER A 77 -10.32 -20.52 -4.19
C SER A 77 -9.27 -20.14 -3.16
N VAL A 78 -7.99 -20.24 -3.53
CA VAL A 78 -6.87 -19.98 -2.62
C VAL A 78 -5.87 -19.05 -3.27
N VAL A 79 -5.41 -18.05 -2.54
CA VAL A 79 -4.30 -17.19 -2.93
C VAL A 79 -3.22 -17.27 -1.86
N ILE A 80 -2.02 -17.69 -2.23
CA ILE A 80 -0.85 -17.67 -1.35
C ILE A 80 0.10 -16.60 -1.86
N ARG A 81 0.35 -15.60 -1.01
CA ARG A 81 1.30 -14.51 -1.28
C ARG A 81 2.55 -14.73 -0.44
N ARG A 82 3.68 -14.96 -1.10
CA ARG A 82 4.98 -15.03 -0.44
C ARG A 82 5.63 -13.65 -0.50
N HIS A 83 5.66 -12.97 0.63
CA HIS A 83 6.47 -11.77 0.77
C HIS A 83 7.91 -12.21 0.99
N ARG A 84 8.79 -11.89 0.06
CA ARG A 84 10.22 -12.02 0.33
C ARG A 84 10.61 -10.83 1.20
N LEU A 85 11.21 -11.11 2.36
CA LEU A 85 11.95 -10.12 3.12
C LEU A 85 13.07 -9.61 2.23
N ARG A 86 12.82 -8.54 1.51
CA ARG A 86 13.78 -7.94 0.63
C ARG A 86 13.75 -6.44 0.87
N ARG A 87 14.91 -5.91 1.19
CA ARG A 87 15.14 -4.48 1.07
C ARG A 87 14.85 -4.09 -0.37
N VAL A 88 13.97 -3.12 -0.55
CA VAL A 88 13.66 -2.53 -1.86
C VAL A 88 14.08 -1.07 -1.79
N THR A 89 14.82 -0.60 -2.79
CA THR A 89 15.26 0.79 -2.89
C THR A 89 14.63 1.47 -4.10
N LEU A 90 14.64 2.81 -4.13
CA LEU A 90 14.21 3.56 -5.31
C LEU A 90 15.08 3.25 -6.52
N ASP A 91 16.38 3.02 -6.32
CA ASP A 91 17.30 2.67 -7.42
C ASP A 91 16.94 1.31 -8.04
N GLU A 92 16.57 0.31 -7.24
CA GLU A 92 16.04 -0.96 -7.76
C GLU A 92 14.72 -0.79 -8.53
N LEU A 93 13.91 0.21 -8.21
CA LEU A 93 12.68 0.51 -8.97
C LEU A 93 13.00 1.21 -10.30
N VAL A 94 14.06 2.00 -10.35
CA VAL A 94 14.60 2.55 -11.62
C VAL A 94 15.11 1.42 -12.52
N ASP A 95 15.93 0.50 -11.98
CA ASP A 95 16.45 -0.66 -12.73
C ASP A 95 15.35 -1.58 -13.30
N ARG A 96 14.15 -1.49 -12.76
CA ARG A 96 12.98 -2.26 -13.21
C ARG A 96 12.01 -1.47 -14.08
N ASP A 97 12.38 -0.29 -14.52
CA ASP A 97 11.53 0.63 -15.28
C ASP A 97 10.20 0.97 -14.58
N MET A 98 10.14 0.86 -13.25
CA MET A 98 8.96 1.23 -12.48
C MET A 98 8.87 2.74 -12.27
N ILE A 99 10.02 3.40 -12.14
CA ILE A 99 10.17 4.86 -12.04
C ILE A 99 11.38 5.32 -12.85
N THR A 100 11.40 6.59 -13.22
CA THR A 100 12.60 7.23 -13.80
C THR A 100 13.60 7.65 -12.72
N LEU A 101 14.84 7.92 -13.11
CA LEU A 101 15.84 8.46 -12.19
C LEU A 101 15.40 9.80 -11.61
N THR A 102 14.78 10.66 -12.42
CA THR A 102 14.25 11.96 -11.99
C THR A 102 13.12 11.81 -10.97
N GLN A 103 12.22 10.83 -11.15
CA GLN A 103 11.23 10.48 -10.14
C GLN A 103 11.88 9.95 -8.85
N ALA A 104 12.91 9.12 -8.95
CA ALA A 104 13.61 8.57 -7.78
C ALA A 104 14.26 9.68 -6.95
N THR A 105 14.97 10.63 -7.58
CA THR A 105 15.59 11.76 -6.87
C THR A 105 14.56 12.68 -6.23
N PHE A 106 13.44 12.94 -6.90
CA PHE A 106 12.31 13.70 -6.36
C PHE A 106 11.70 13.02 -5.12
N LEU A 107 11.35 11.73 -5.22
CA LEU A 107 10.75 10.97 -4.13
C LEU A 107 11.71 10.85 -2.93
N ARG A 108 13.00 10.61 -3.19
CA ARG A 108 14.06 10.60 -2.15
C ARG A 108 14.09 11.91 -1.37
N ALA A 109 14.11 13.03 -2.09
CA ALA A 109 14.09 14.37 -1.48
C ALA A 109 12.79 14.62 -0.70
N ALA A 110 11.65 14.23 -1.24
CA ALA A 110 10.35 14.36 -0.57
C ALA A 110 10.31 13.61 0.78
N ILE A 111 10.83 12.37 0.83
CA ILE A 111 10.90 11.62 2.09
C ILE A 111 11.85 12.27 3.08
N LYS A 112 13.01 12.75 2.64
CA LYS A 112 13.95 13.48 3.51
C LYS A 112 13.36 14.79 4.04
N ALA A 113 12.58 15.49 3.23
CA ALA A 113 11.85 16.70 3.60
C ALA A 113 10.59 16.43 4.45
N ARG A 114 10.34 15.18 4.84
CA ARG A 114 9.18 14.76 5.65
C ARG A 114 7.82 15.03 5.01
N LYS A 115 7.73 14.98 3.68
CA LYS A 115 6.45 15.09 2.99
C LYS A 115 5.56 13.89 3.28
N SER A 116 4.28 14.14 3.48
CA SER A 116 3.25 13.11 3.63
C SER A 116 2.85 12.55 2.27
N VAL A 117 3.03 11.26 2.08
CA VAL A 117 2.87 10.59 0.78
C VAL A 117 1.79 9.53 0.83
N VAL A 118 0.86 9.57 -0.11
CA VAL A 118 -0.11 8.50 -0.35
C VAL A 118 0.26 7.76 -1.63
N VAL A 119 0.53 6.46 -1.52
CA VAL A 119 0.74 5.59 -2.68
C VAL A 119 -0.59 4.96 -3.09
N ALA A 120 -1.06 5.30 -4.27
CA ALA A 120 -2.33 4.85 -4.80
C ALA A 120 -2.17 3.88 -5.98
N GLY A 121 -3.18 3.07 -6.26
CA GLY A 121 -3.16 2.16 -7.40
C GLY A 121 -4.07 0.95 -7.21
N PRO A 122 -4.32 0.16 -8.26
CA PRO A 122 -5.13 -1.05 -8.17
C PRO A 122 -4.49 -2.12 -7.29
N GLN A 123 -5.26 -3.16 -6.99
CA GLN A 123 -4.74 -4.31 -6.26
C GLN A 123 -3.63 -5.01 -7.07
N GLY A 124 -2.52 -5.36 -6.40
CA GLY A 124 -1.38 -6.02 -7.05
C GLY A 124 -0.47 -5.08 -7.86
N ALA A 125 -0.72 -3.77 -7.86
CA ALA A 125 0.11 -2.78 -8.57
C ALA A 125 1.51 -2.58 -7.97
N GLY A 126 1.79 -3.10 -6.76
CA GLY A 126 3.09 -2.92 -6.12
C GLY A 126 3.17 -1.74 -5.16
N LYS A 127 2.02 -1.26 -4.63
CA LYS A 127 1.97 -0.18 -3.64
C LYS A 127 2.86 -0.44 -2.44
N THR A 128 2.76 -1.62 -1.83
CA THR A 128 3.61 -2.02 -0.69
C THR A 128 5.10 -2.02 -1.05
N THR A 129 5.45 -2.40 -2.29
CA THR A 129 6.82 -2.35 -2.80
C THR A 129 7.32 -0.90 -2.90
N MET A 130 6.48 0.01 -3.42
CA MET A 130 6.78 1.43 -3.47
C MET A 130 6.95 2.02 -2.07
N VAL A 131 6.03 1.72 -1.13
CA VAL A 131 6.16 2.17 0.26
C VAL A 131 7.45 1.68 0.90
N ARG A 132 7.85 0.42 0.69
CA ARG A 132 9.14 -0.09 1.19
C ARG A 132 10.32 0.69 0.62
N ALA A 133 10.29 1.02 -0.69
CA ALA A 133 11.34 1.81 -1.33
C ALA A 133 11.40 3.24 -0.78
N LEU A 134 10.25 3.86 -0.51
CA LEU A 134 10.18 5.16 0.15
C LEU A 134 10.69 5.10 1.59
N CYS A 135 10.32 4.07 2.34
CA CYS A 135 10.79 3.88 3.71
C CYS A 135 12.31 3.67 3.78
N ALA A 136 12.93 3.07 2.76
CA ALA A 136 14.38 2.91 2.69
C ALA A 136 15.15 4.25 2.65
N GLU A 137 14.48 5.35 2.31
CA GLU A 137 15.04 6.71 2.31
C GLU A 137 14.89 7.45 3.65
N ILE A 138 14.17 6.86 4.63
CA ILE A 138 14.05 7.39 5.99
C ILE A 138 15.39 7.24 6.71
N ASN A 139 15.78 8.27 7.45
CA ASN A 139 17.02 8.21 8.24
C ASN A 139 16.95 7.02 9.23
N PRO A 140 18.00 6.17 9.31
CA PRO A 140 18.01 4.99 10.18
C PRO A 140 17.71 5.28 11.66
N TRP A 141 18.04 6.47 12.13
CA TRP A 141 17.84 6.86 13.53
C TRP A 141 16.47 7.49 13.82
N GLU A 142 15.61 7.59 12.83
CA GLU A 142 14.21 8.00 13.05
C GLU A 142 13.40 6.82 13.60
N ALA A 143 12.62 7.07 14.67
CA ALA A 143 11.71 6.08 15.23
C ALA A 143 10.47 5.94 14.31
N ILE A 144 10.26 4.76 13.76
CA ILE A 144 9.18 4.46 12.81
C ILE A 144 8.08 3.68 13.53
N GLY A 145 6.82 4.14 13.38
CA GLY A 145 5.63 3.34 13.67
C GLY A 145 5.03 2.80 12.40
N THR A 146 4.78 1.49 12.32
CA THR A 146 4.00 0.89 11.23
C THR A 146 2.66 0.39 11.75
N PHE A 147 1.59 0.64 10.99
CA PHE A 147 0.21 0.33 11.35
C PHE A 147 -0.41 -0.46 10.20
N GLU A 148 -0.66 -1.74 10.40
CA GLU A 148 -1.07 -2.64 9.33
C GLU A 148 -2.22 -3.55 9.79
N THR A 149 -3.15 -3.84 8.89
CA THR A 149 -4.18 -4.86 9.16
C THR A 149 -3.56 -6.24 9.29
N GLU A 150 -2.50 -6.47 8.55
CA GLU A 150 -1.61 -7.63 8.60
C GLU A 150 -0.22 -7.17 8.18
N PHE A 151 0.84 -7.63 8.85
CA PHE A 151 2.20 -7.20 8.52
C PHE A 151 2.56 -7.51 7.06
N GLU A 152 2.77 -6.48 6.26
CA GLU A 152 3.25 -6.55 4.88
C GLU A 152 4.58 -5.82 4.69
N LEU A 153 4.80 -4.76 5.44
CA LEU A 153 5.99 -3.92 5.30
C LEU A 153 7.24 -4.61 5.85
N HIS A 154 7.11 -5.33 6.97
CA HIS A 154 8.22 -6.02 7.65
C HIS A 154 9.44 -5.14 7.93
N LEU A 155 9.26 -3.83 8.14
CA LEU A 155 10.38 -2.92 8.43
C LEU A 155 11.07 -3.28 9.76
N HIS A 156 10.32 -3.80 10.73
CA HIS A 156 10.83 -4.28 12.01
C HIS A 156 11.79 -5.48 11.92
N GLU A 157 11.83 -6.15 10.78
CA GLU A 157 12.75 -7.24 10.51
C GLU A 157 14.06 -6.76 9.83
N LEU A 158 14.07 -5.51 9.33
CA LEU A 158 15.22 -4.88 8.67
C LEU A 158 16.01 -4.02 9.67
N THR A 159 16.47 -4.60 10.77
CA THR A 159 17.10 -3.89 11.88
C THR A 159 18.44 -3.23 11.54
N ASP A 160 19.09 -3.67 10.48
CA ASP A 160 20.29 -3.07 9.90
C ASP A 160 20.00 -1.75 9.16
N VAL A 161 18.76 -1.57 8.67
CA VAL A 161 18.32 -0.37 7.96
C VAL A 161 17.49 0.55 8.88
N HIS A 162 16.62 -0.05 9.68
CA HIS A 162 15.70 0.63 10.58
C HIS A 162 15.80 0.03 11.99
N PRO A 163 16.73 0.48 12.81
CA PRO A 163 16.96 -0.08 14.15
C PRO A 163 15.82 0.22 15.14
N ILE A 164 14.98 1.25 14.87
CA ILE A 164 13.93 1.70 15.79
C ILE A 164 12.58 1.62 15.05
N VAL A 165 11.93 0.45 15.10
CA VAL A 165 10.61 0.24 14.50
C VAL A 165 9.65 -0.32 15.53
N HIS A 166 8.53 0.39 15.74
CA HIS A 166 7.38 -0.08 16.48
C HIS A 166 6.33 -0.54 15.47
N ALA A 167 6.10 -1.83 15.36
CA ALA A 167 5.17 -2.41 14.39
C ALA A 167 3.88 -2.85 15.09
N TRP A 168 2.74 -2.29 14.67
CA TRP A 168 1.40 -2.67 15.12
C TRP A 168 0.66 -3.42 14.02
N GLU A 169 0.03 -4.52 14.40
CA GLU A 169 -0.89 -5.28 13.56
C GLU A 169 -2.27 -5.24 14.19
N ALA A 170 -3.29 -4.89 13.40
CA ALA A 170 -4.67 -4.98 13.85
C ALA A 170 -5.03 -6.43 14.16
N ARG A 171 -5.76 -6.64 15.25
CA ARG A 171 -6.22 -7.96 15.64
C ARG A 171 -7.74 -8.01 15.53
N PRO A 172 -8.30 -8.88 14.67
CA PRO A 172 -9.73 -9.15 14.70
C PRO A 172 -10.09 -9.80 16.03
N GLY A 173 -11.25 -9.42 16.56
CA GLY A 173 -11.76 -10.04 17.77
C GLY A 173 -12.19 -11.48 17.55
N SER A 174 -12.46 -12.18 18.63
CA SER A 174 -12.98 -13.55 18.64
C SER A 174 -14.22 -13.62 19.55
N GLY A 175 -15.26 -14.31 19.08
CA GLY A 175 -16.47 -14.54 19.86
C GLY A 175 -17.61 -13.55 19.54
N GLU A 176 -18.54 -13.40 20.50
CA GLU A 176 -19.70 -12.55 20.37
C GLU A 176 -19.33 -11.06 20.49
N VAL A 177 -20.13 -10.23 19.83
CA VAL A 177 -19.99 -8.77 19.92
C VAL A 177 -20.51 -8.30 21.27
N GLY A 178 -19.68 -7.62 22.04
CA GLY A 178 -20.05 -7.03 23.32
C GLY A 178 -21.03 -5.86 23.20
N PRO A 179 -21.54 -5.34 24.35
CA PRO A 179 -22.45 -4.19 24.38
C PRO A 179 -21.83 -2.91 23.79
N ASP A 180 -20.50 -2.83 23.76
CA ASP A 180 -19.72 -1.73 23.18
C ASP A 180 -19.54 -1.85 21.67
N GLY A 181 -20.11 -2.89 21.05
CA GLY A 181 -19.99 -3.15 19.61
C GLY A 181 -18.66 -3.81 19.19
N LYS A 182 -17.80 -4.20 20.15
CA LYS A 182 -16.51 -4.85 19.89
C LYS A 182 -16.54 -6.33 20.26
N GLN A 183 -15.71 -7.09 19.58
CA GLN A 183 -15.43 -8.48 19.93
C GLN A 183 -14.31 -8.56 20.98
N ALA A 184 -14.34 -9.60 21.80
CA ALA A 184 -13.27 -9.82 22.77
C ALA A 184 -11.90 -9.90 22.09
N GLY A 185 -10.94 -9.09 22.58
CA GLY A 185 -9.58 -9.03 22.06
C GLY A 185 -9.42 -8.31 20.72
N GLU A 186 -10.46 -7.66 20.19
CA GLU A 186 -10.35 -6.81 19.02
C GLU A 186 -9.42 -5.61 19.32
N PHE A 187 -8.50 -5.32 18.39
CA PHE A 187 -7.62 -4.16 18.43
C PHE A 187 -7.52 -3.58 17.02
N THR A 188 -8.03 -2.37 16.86
CA THR A 188 -8.19 -1.71 15.55
C THR A 188 -6.99 -0.84 15.20
N LEU A 189 -6.85 -0.49 13.91
CA LEU A 189 -5.83 0.48 13.47
C LEU A 189 -6.05 1.87 14.06
N ASP A 190 -7.29 2.28 14.28
CA ASP A 190 -7.61 3.55 14.95
C ASP A 190 -7.04 3.59 16.37
N GLU A 191 -7.18 2.50 17.13
CA GLU A 191 -6.63 2.38 18.48
C GLU A 191 -5.11 2.40 18.46
N ALA A 192 -4.50 1.64 17.54
CA ALA A 192 -3.05 1.61 17.37
C ALA A 192 -2.48 3.00 17.06
N LEU A 193 -3.09 3.72 16.13
CA LEU A 193 -2.68 5.09 15.77
C LEU A 193 -2.87 6.05 16.94
N TYR A 194 -4.00 5.96 17.67
CA TYR A 194 -4.23 6.78 18.86
C TYR A 194 -3.18 6.54 19.95
N ASP A 195 -2.86 5.27 20.24
CA ASP A 195 -1.86 4.92 21.25
C ASP A 195 -0.46 5.36 20.83
N SER A 196 -0.16 5.35 19.53
CA SER A 196 1.14 5.68 18.97
C SER A 196 1.62 7.10 19.29
N PHE A 197 0.73 8.03 19.54
CA PHE A 197 1.09 9.41 19.96
C PHE A 197 1.91 9.45 21.25
N ARG A 198 1.91 8.37 22.06
CA ARG A 198 2.71 8.25 23.28
C ARG A 198 4.09 7.66 23.07
N PHE A 199 4.40 7.18 21.83
CA PHE A 199 5.65 6.49 21.53
C PHE A 199 6.75 7.38 20.95
N ASN A 200 6.52 8.70 20.87
CA ASN A 200 7.48 9.68 20.34
C ASN A 200 8.02 9.30 18.95
N LEU A 201 7.13 8.90 18.06
CA LEU A 201 7.49 8.46 16.72
C LEU A 201 7.93 9.63 15.84
N SER A 202 8.99 9.43 15.07
CA SER A 202 9.45 10.38 14.05
C SER A 202 8.72 10.20 12.71
N ARG A 203 8.19 9.00 12.45
CA ARG A 203 7.46 8.62 11.23
C ARG A 203 6.31 7.69 11.56
N GLN A 204 5.22 7.83 10.82
CA GLN A 204 4.06 6.95 10.92
C GLN A 204 3.71 6.40 9.52
N ILE A 205 3.76 5.09 9.38
CA ILE A 205 3.54 4.39 8.12
C ILE A 205 2.25 3.57 8.26
N VAL A 206 1.20 3.97 7.53
CA VAL A 206 -0.08 3.25 7.55
C VAL A 206 -0.15 2.35 6.33
N GLY A 207 -0.10 1.03 6.53
CA GLY A 207 0.06 0.05 5.48
C GLY A 207 -1.01 0.15 4.39
N GLU A 208 -2.27 0.21 4.77
CA GLU A 208 -3.37 0.42 3.83
C GLU A 208 -4.55 1.13 4.52
N VAL A 209 -5.13 2.08 3.80
CA VAL A 209 -6.26 2.87 4.25
C VAL A 209 -7.48 2.54 3.40
N ARG A 210 -8.54 2.02 4.04
CA ARG A 210 -9.75 1.51 3.38
C ARG A 210 -11.05 2.10 3.90
N GLY A 211 -11.05 2.66 5.13
CA GLY A 211 -12.24 3.13 5.83
C GLY A 211 -11.91 4.20 6.86
N ARG A 212 -12.59 4.17 8.00
CA ARG A 212 -12.54 5.21 9.05
C ARG A 212 -11.14 5.50 9.63
N GLU A 213 -10.19 4.57 9.52
CA GLU A 213 -8.79 4.75 9.94
C GLU A 213 -8.09 5.91 9.21
N VAL A 214 -8.64 6.37 8.08
CA VAL A 214 -8.19 7.61 7.40
C VAL A 214 -8.18 8.79 8.36
N TRP A 215 -9.17 8.89 9.25
CA TRP A 215 -9.26 10.02 10.18
C TRP A 215 -8.10 10.02 11.17
N ALA A 216 -7.73 8.86 11.69
CA ALA A 216 -6.56 8.74 12.56
C ALA A 216 -5.24 8.98 11.79
N MET A 217 -5.16 8.52 10.53
CA MET A 217 -4.02 8.80 9.63
C MET A 217 -3.85 10.32 9.40
N ILE A 218 -4.94 11.05 9.15
CA ILE A 218 -4.90 12.52 8.99
C ILE A 218 -4.31 13.17 10.24
N LYS A 219 -4.76 12.77 11.43
CA LYS A 219 -4.21 13.28 12.69
C LYS A 219 -2.72 12.97 12.86
N ALA A 220 -2.28 11.80 12.40
CA ALA A 220 -0.88 11.46 12.38
C ALA A 220 -0.08 12.37 11.43
N MET A 221 -0.62 12.66 10.25
CA MET A 221 -0.02 13.58 9.29
C MET A 221 0.04 15.01 9.78
N GLU A 222 -0.98 15.49 10.51
CA GLU A 222 -1.00 16.82 11.15
C GLU A 222 0.17 17.05 12.14
N SER A 223 0.77 15.99 12.65
CA SER A 223 1.95 16.10 13.52
C SER A 223 3.21 16.60 12.80
N GLY A 224 3.21 16.67 11.47
CA GLY A 224 4.36 17.05 10.65
C GLY A 224 5.48 16.02 10.63
N ALA A 225 5.21 14.81 11.12
CA ALA A 225 6.21 13.74 11.21
C ALA A 225 6.60 13.15 9.84
N GLY A 226 5.88 13.47 8.77
CA GLY A 226 6.01 12.81 7.46
C GLY A 226 5.44 11.39 7.53
N SER A 227 4.29 11.18 6.91
CA SER A 227 3.56 9.92 6.94
C SER A 227 3.53 9.30 5.56
N ILE A 228 3.52 7.98 5.50
CA ILE A 228 3.35 7.26 4.23
C ILE A 228 2.20 6.29 4.40
N SER A 229 1.28 6.28 3.43
CA SER A 229 0.15 5.36 3.44
C SER A 229 -0.18 4.84 2.06
N THR A 230 -1.04 3.82 1.98
CA THR A 230 -1.54 3.33 0.69
C THR A 230 -3.06 3.36 0.64
N THR A 231 -3.59 3.51 -0.58
CA THR A 231 -5.02 3.35 -0.85
C THR A 231 -5.25 2.78 -2.26
N HIS A 232 -6.46 2.28 -2.51
CA HIS A 232 -6.86 1.86 -3.85
C HIS A 232 -7.52 3.02 -4.60
N ALA A 233 -6.97 3.40 -5.73
CA ALA A 233 -7.56 4.38 -6.64
C ALA A 233 -7.13 4.15 -8.10
N GLY A 234 -7.90 4.69 -9.03
CA GLY A 234 -7.60 4.64 -10.46
C GLY A 234 -6.66 5.76 -10.94
N ASN A 235 -6.60 6.86 -10.20
CA ASN A 235 -5.71 8.01 -10.45
C ASN A 235 -5.50 8.83 -9.16
N GLY A 236 -4.56 9.77 -9.19
CA GLY A 236 -4.16 10.56 -8.04
C GLY A 236 -5.31 11.39 -7.45
N GLU A 237 -6.11 12.06 -8.28
CA GLU A 237 -7.27 12.80 -7.82
C GLU A 237 -8.36 11.89 -7.25
N GLY A 238 -8.55 10.71 -7.86
CA GLY A 238 -9.46 9.67 -7.35
C GLY A 238 -9.05 9.17 -5.97
N ALA A 239 -7.75 9.14 -5.67
CA ALA A 239 -7.25 8.79 -4.35
C ALA A 239 -7.73 9.79 -3.29
N ILE A 240 -7.61 11.10 -3.56
CA ILE A 240 -8.08 12.13 -2.63
C ILE A 240 -9.59 12.02 -2.39
N ARG A 241 -10.39 11.89 -3.46
CA ARG A 241 -11.85 11.72 -3.33
C ARG A 241 -12.21 10.50 -2.50
N LYS A 242 -11.50 9.39 -2.68
CA LYS A 242 -11.72 8.18 -1.88
C LYS A 242 -11.35 8.39 -0.41
N LEU A 243 -10.21 9.00 -0.13
CA LEU A 243 -9.79 9.29 1.25
C LEU A 243 -10.80 10.21 1.96
N VAL A 244 -11.35 11.22 1.28
CA VAL A 244 -12.44 12.07 1.81
C VAL A 244 -13.64 11.21 2.19
N THR A 245 -14.08 10.30 1.31
CA THR A 245 -15.21 9.41 1.59
C THR A 245 -14.94 8.51 2.79
N CYS A 246 -13.76 7.89 2.84
CA CYS A 246 -13.36 7.04 3.98
C CYS A 246 -13.27 7.82 5.29
N ALA A 247 -12.78 9.08 5.25
CA ALA A 247 -12.73 9.92 6.46
C ALA A 247 -14.11 10.19 7.05
N MET A 248 -15.12 10.35 6.19
CA MET A 248 -16.52 10.54 6.63
C MET A 248 -17.09 9.31 7.36
N GLU A 249 -16.53 8.12 7.16
CA GLU A 249 -16.93 6.89 7.89
C GLU A 249 -16.52 6.93 9.38
N ALA A 250 -15.66 7.88 9.78
CA ALA A 250 -15.30 8.06 11.19
C ALA A 250 -16.45 8.57 12.06
N GLY A 251 -17.50 9.11 11.44
CA GLY A 251 -18.74 9.48 12.12
C GLY A 251 -19.39 10.74 11.58
N PRO A 252 -20.62 11.05 12.02
CA PRO A 252 -21.41 12.16 11.48
C PRO A 252 -20.82 13.57 11.78
N HIS A 253 -19.84 13.65 12.66
CA HIS A 253 -19.10 14.88 12.95
C HIS A 253 -18.05 15.21 11.88
N VAL A 254 -17.70 14.26 11.01
CA VAL A 254 -16.75 14.45 9.91
C VAL A 254 -17.53 14.77 8.64
N THR A 255 -17.71 16.07 8.38
CA THR A 255 -18.35 16.51 7.14
C THR A 255 -17.39 16.38 5.96
N LYS A 256 -17.93 16.39 4.74
CA LYS A 256 -17.12 16.36 3.52
C LYS A 256 -16.13 17.54 3.46
N GLU A 257 -16.59 18.74 3.82
CA GLU A 257 -15.78 19.96 3.83
C GLU A 257 -14.63 19.83 4.81
N LEU A 258 -14.89 19.36 6.04
CA LEU A 258 -13.87 19.14 7.05
C LEU A 258 -12.84 18.10 6.60
N ALA A 259 -13.30 16.96 6.10
CA ALA A 259 -12.42 15.89 5.60
C ALA A 259 -11.55 16.38 4.43
N THR A 260 -12.14 17.14 3.51
CA THR A 260 -11.45 17.70 2.36
C THR A 260 -10.37 18.71 2.76
N SER A 261 -10.72 19.66 3.63
CA SER A 261 -9.76 20.66 4.15
C SER A 261 -8.59 19.98 4.85
N LYS A 262 -8.87 19.04 5.75
CA LYS A 262 -7.85 18.30 6.49
C LYS A 262 -6.93 17.50 5.58
N LEU A 263 -7.46 16.79 4.60
CA LEU A 263 -6.64 16.06 3.64
C LEU A 263 -5.79 16.98 2.77
N ALA A 264 -6.33 18.12 2.32
CA ALA A 264 -5.60 19.07 1.51
C ALA A 264 -4.46 19.76 2.28
N GLU A 265 -4.59 19.89 3.62
CA GLU A 265 -3.57 20.46 4.49
C GLU A 265 -2.49 19.45 4.90
N THR A 266 -2.78 18.15 4.84
CA THR A 266 -1.92 17.11 5.43
C THR A 266 -1.26 16.19 4.43
N VAL A 267 -1.86 15.96 3.26
CA VAL A 267 -1.29 15.13 2.20
C VAL A 267 -0.55 16.03 1.23
N ASP A 268 0.76 15.88 1.14
CA ASP A 268 1.58 16.64 0.19
C ASP A 268 1.56 15.99 -1.22
N LEU A 269 1.71 14.67 -1.28
CA LEU A 269 1.90 13.96 -2.54
C LEU A 269 1.01 12.72 -2.65
N VAL A 270 0.51 12.48 -3.86
CA VAL A 270 -0.05 11.18 -4.24
C VAL A 270 0.80 10.59 -5.36
N VAL A 271 1.30 9.38 -5.14
CA VAL A 271 2.08 8.58 -6.11
C VAL A 271 1.17 7.49 -6.66
N GLN A 272 0.74 7.62 -7.92
CA GLN A 272 -0.13 6.65 -8.56
C GLN A 272 0.68 5.56 -9.25
N VAL A 273 0.47 4.32 -8.83
CA VAL A 273 1.09 3.14 -9.47
C VAL A 273 0.10 2.49 -10.42
N HIS A 274 0.53 2.27 -11.63
CA HIS A 274 -0.22 1.58 -12.69
C HIS A 274 0.15 0.10 -12.74
N LEU A 275 -0.81 -0.72 -13.15
CA LEU A 275 -0.64 -2.15 -13.43
C LEU A 275 -1.30 -2.48 -14.75
N GLU A 276 -0.53 -3.06 -15.64
CA GLU A 276 -1.01 -3.61 -16.91
C GLU A 276 -0.58 -5.05 -17.08
N THR A 277 -1.42 -5.86 -17.73
CA THR A 277 -1.09 -7.23 -18.08
C THR A 277 -0.92 -7.29 -19.58
N VAL A 278 0.32 -7.47 -20.04
CA VAL A 278 0.68 -7.50 -21.46
C VAL A 278 0.97 -8.92 -21.94
N PRO A 279 0.51 -9.29 -23.15
CA PRO A 279 0.86 -10.57 -23.74
C PRO A 279 2.33 -10.59 -24.18
N LEU A 280 3.01 -11.72 -23.96
CA LEU A 280 4.39 -11.96 -24.40
C LEU A 280 4.46 -12.89 -25.63
N GLY A 281 3.32 -13.37 -26.14
CA GLY A 281 3.26 -14.46 -27.10
C GLY A 281 3.30 -15.84 -26.44
N ASP A 282 3.07 -16.91 -27.22
CA ASP A 282 3.10 -18.31 -26.77
C ASP A 282 2.27 -18.59 -25.50
N GLY A 283 1.14 -17.89 -25.32
CA GLY A 283 0.29 -18.02 -24.14
C GLY A 283 0.89 -17.50 -22.85
N LYS A 284 1.98 -16.74 -22.91
CA LYS A 284 2.62 -16.09 -21.76
C LYS A 284 2.15 -14.66 -21.61
N TRP A 285 2.05 -14.21 -20.36
CA TRP A 285 1.64 -12.88 -19.98
C TRP A 285 2.59 -12.33 -18.94
N ARG A 286 2.81 -10.99 -18.94
CA ARG A 286 3.60 -10.29 -17.93
C ARG A 286 2.80 -9.15 -17.35
N ARG A 287 2.87 -9.00 -16.04
CA ARG A 287 2.36 -7.83 -15.32
C ARG A 287 3.43 -6.75 -15.26
N SER A 288 3.23 -5.69 -16.01
CA SER A 288 4.08 -4.50 -16.00
C SER A 288 3.53 -3.49 -15.01
N ARG A 289 4.41 -2.82 -14.28
CA ARG A 289 4.06 -1.87 -13.22
C ARG A 289 4.96 -0.65 -13.35
N TRP A 290 4.36 0.55 -13.22
CA TRP A 290 5.11 1.79 -13.21
C TRP A 290 4.34 2.89 -12.47
N VAL A 291 5.03 3.95 -12.04
CA VAL A 291 4.42 5.17 -11.52
C VAL A 291 3.90 5.98 -12.70
N SER A 292 2.58 6.06 -12.83
CA SER A 292 1.90 6.73 -13.95
C SER A 292 1.68 8.22 -13.75
N GLU A 293 1.71 8.70 -12.51
CA GLU A 293 1.68 10.13 -12.16
C GLU A 293 2.14 10.35 -10.72
N ILE A 294 2.65 11.54 -10.45
CA ILE A 294 2.87 12.05 -9.10
C ILE A 294 2.20 13.41 -9.03
N VAL A 295 1.24 13.55 -8.13
CA VAL A 295 0.51 14.80 -7.96
C VAL A 295 0.80 15.43 -6.61
N HIS A 296 1.00 16.75 -6.62
CA HIS A 296 1.01 17.57 -5.42
C HIS A 296 -0.40 17.97 -5.07
N VAL A 297 -0.73 17.93 -3.79
CA VAL A 297 -2.03 18.30 -3.23
C VAL A 297 -1.83 19.54 -2.39
N ALA A 298 -2.67 20.54 -2.59
CA ALA A 298 -2.67 21.78 -1.83
C ALA A 298 -4.10 22.20 -1.48
N PRO A 299 -4.30 23.01 -0.43
CA PRO A 299 -5.57 23.68 -0.22
C PRO A 299 -5.99 24.46 -1.46
N GLY A 300 -7.25 24.36 -1.84
CA GLY A 300 -7.82 24.99 -3.03
C GLY A 300 -8.99 25.89 -2.68
N GLU A 301 -9.35 26.73 -3.65
CA GLU A 301 -10.51 27.61 -3.53
C GLU A 301 -11.82 26.90 -3.87
N ALA A 302 -12.93 27.45 -3.37
CA ALA A 302 -14.29 27.11 -3.75
C ALA A 302 -14.77 25.66 -3.43
N ALA A 303 -15.75 25.18 -4.17
CA ALA A 303 -16.51 23.96 -3.93
C ALA A 303 -15.70 22.66 -3.88
N LYS A 304 -14.47 22.62 -4.44
CA LYS A 304 -13.62 21.44 -4.44
C LYS A 304 -12.77 21.33 -3.17
N GLY A 305 -12.33 22.46 -2.61
CA GLY A 305 -11.57 22.56 -1.37
C GLY A 305 -10.11 22.09 -1.45
N TYR A 306 -9.64 21.61 -2.59
CA TYR A 306 -8.24 21.25 -2.85
C TYR A 306 -7.84 21.50 -4.30
N ALA A 307 -6.55 21.73 -4.51
CA ALA A 307 -5.92 21.80 -5.83
C ALA A 307 -5.00 20.59 -6.02
N VAL A 308 -4.86 20.16 -7.28
CA VAL A 308 -3.97 19.06 -7.67
C VAL A 308 -3.09 19.54 -8.81
N THR A 309 -1.78 19.42 -8.66
CA THR A 309 -0.79 19.76 -9.68
C THR A 309 0.02 18.51 -10.04
N HIS A 310 0.06 18.14 -11.31
CA HIS A 310 0.89 17.02 -11.78
C HIS A 310 2.36 17.44 -11.78
N VAL A 311 3.09 17.01 -10.77
CA VAL A 311 4.56 17.15 -10.73
C VAL A 311 5.18 16.21 -11.77
N PHE A 312 4.64 14.99 -11.87
CA PHE A 312 4.90 14.10 -13.00
C PHE A 312 3.55 13.70 -13.59
N ARG A 313 3.37 13.96 -14.88
CA ARG A 313 2.14 13.68 -15.62
C ARG A 313 2.21 12.32 -16.33
N PRO A 314 1.07 11.72 -16.65
CA PRO A 314 1.04 10.49 -17.43
C PRO A 314 1.80 10.62 -18.75
N ASN A 315 2.64 9.60 -19.04
CA ASN A 315 3.32 9.49 -20.32
C ASN A 315 2.35 8.92 -21.37
N LEU A 316 2.05 9.69 -22.40
CA LEU A 316 1.13 9.28 -23.47
C LEU A 316 1.66 8.10 -24.30
N ALA A 317 2.96 7.88 -24.31
CA ALA A 317 3.59 6.72 -24.95
C ALA A 317 3.54 5.44 -24.08
N GLY A 318 3.02 5.55 -22.85
CA GLY A 318 3.05 4.47 -21.84
C GLY A 318 4.32 4.46 -21.00
N GLY A 319 4.33 3.64 -19.93
CA GLY A 319 5.47 3.56 -19.01
C GLY A 319 5.48 4.66 -17.92
N PRO A 320 6.64 4.89 -17.27
CA PRO A 320 6.78 5.85 -16.18
C PRO A 320 6.36 7.26 -16.56
N ALA A 321 5.77 7.98 -15.62
CA ALA A 321 5.35 9.37 -15.80
C ALA A 321 6.52 10.29 -16.13
N VAL A 322 6.21 11.36 -16.82
CA VAL A 322 7.16 12.36 -17.29
C VAL A 322 7.00 13.67 -16.52
N PRO A 323 8.04 14.53 -16.43
CA PRO A 323 7.94 15.80 -15.74
C PRO A 323 6.75 16.64 -16.21
N GLY A 324 6.12 17.32 -15.26
CA GLY A 324 4.98 18.22 -15.47
C GLY A 324 5.27 19.62 -14.95
N THR A 325 4.44 20.10 -14.03
CA THR A 325 4.60 21.40 -13.39
C THR A 325 5.16 21.22 -11.98
N LEU A 326 6.26 21.89 -11.66
CA LEU A 326 6.81 21.91 -10.30
C LEU A 326 6.23 23.10 -9.53
N PRO A 327 5.39 22.87 -8.50
CA PRO A 327 4.92 23.95 -7.62
C PRO A 327 6.07 24.61 -6.87
N ASP A 328 5.93 25.90 -6.56
CA ASP A 328 6.98 26.66 -5.86
C ASP A 328 7.24 26.10 -4.45
N GLU A 329 6.23 25.57 -3.78
CA GLU A 329 6.34 24.93 -2.46
C GLU A 329 7.25 23.70 -2.47
N LEU A 330 7.40 23.03 -3.61
CA LEU A 330 8.27 21.86 -3.75
C LEU A 330 9.70 22.20 -4.19
N ARG A 331 10.03 23.46 -4.44
CA ARG A 331 11.42 23.90 -4.72
C ARG A 331 12.35 23.69 -3.52
N GLU A 332 11.82 23.70 -2.30
CA GLU A 332 12.60 23.37 -1.09
C GLU A 332 13.25 21.98 -1.15
N LEU A 333 12.74 21.05 -1.97
CA LEU A 333 13.29 19.71 -2.14
C LEU A 333 14.72 19.73 -2.71
N GLU A 334 15.15 20.82 -3.34
CA GLU A 334 16.53 21.03 -3.76
C GLU A 334 17.50 20.95 -2.58
N GLN A 335 17.11 21.45 -1.40
CA GLN A 335 17.90 21.38 -0.16
C GLN A 335 18.07 19.93 0.33
N HIS A 336 17.22 19.03 -0.14
CA HIS A 336 17.22 17.60 0.18
C HIS A 336 17.78 16.72 -0.94
N GLY A 337 18.37 17.35 -1.98
CA GLY A 337 19.08 16.67 -3.06
C GLY A 337 18.25 16.39 -4.31
N PHE A 338 17.11 17.07 -4.49
CA PHE A 338 16.38 17.04 -5.77
C PHE A 338 17.07 17.93 -6.80
N ASP A 339 17.40 17.36 -7.97
CA ASP A 339 17.98 18.11 -9.08
C ASP A 339 16.88 18.73 -9.96
N ILE A 340 16.57 20.00 -9.66
CA ILE A 340 15.56 20.76 -10.42
C ILE A 340 16.01 20.98 -11.86
N ASN A 341 17.31 21.13 -12.12
CA ASN A 341 17.81 21.35 -13.47
C ASN A 341 17.64 20.10 -14.34
N ALA A 342 17.94 18.92 -13.80
CA ALA A 342 17.65 17.65 -14.48
C ALA A 342 16.16 17.48 -14.75
N TYR A 343 15.29 17.79 -13.77
CA TYR A 343 13.85 17.75 -13.93
C TYR A 343 13.36 18.69 -15.09
N LEU A 344 13.85 19.92 -15.15
CA LEU A 344 13.48 20.88 -16.19
C LEU A 344 14.03 20.47 -17.56
N ALA A 345 15.24 19.89 -17.62
CA ALA A 345 15.82 19.37 -18.85
C ALA A 345 15.00 18.20 -19.43
N ASP A 346 14.54 17.29 -18.58
CA ASP A 346 13.70 16.18 -19.00
C ASP A 346 12.32 16.67 -19.48
N ASN A 347 11.75 17.72 -18.87
CA ASN A 347 10.50 18.34 -19.30
C ASN A 347 10.64 18.99 -20.69
N GLY A 348 11.80 19.59 -21.00
CA GLY A 348 12.06 20.25 -22.30
C GLY A 348 12.28 19.26 -23.45
N ARG A 349 12.73 18.05 -23.20
CA ARG A 349 12.98 17.02 -24.23
C ARG A 349 11.71 16.43 -24.84
N GLU A 350 10.59 16.49 -24.14
CA GLU A 350 9.31 15.96 -24.62
C GLU A 350 8.39 17.02 -25.26
N ALA A 351 8.77 18.28 -25.20
CA ALA A 351 8.04 19.38 -25.84
C ALA A 351 8.42 19.59 -27.33
N VAL A 352 9.33 18.78 -27.86
CA VAL A 352 9.76 18.73 -29.26
C VAL A 352 9.35 17.40 -29.87
#